data_bc4f2045ded6684291fb4aa479d41329
#
_entry.id   bc4f2045ded6684291fb4aa479d41329
#
_cell.length_a   1.000
_cell.length_b   1.000
_cell.length_c   1.000
_cell.angle_alpha   90.00
_cell.angle_beta   90.00
_cell.angle_gamma   90.00
#
_symmetry.space_group_name_H-M   'P 1'
#
loop_
_entity.id
_entity.type
_entity.pdbx_description
1 polymer ?
#
loop_
_entity_poly.entity_id
_entity_poly.type
_entity_poly.pdbx_seq_one_letter_code
_entity_poly.pdbx_strand_id
1 'polypeptide(L)'
;MQNRFAVALIVLCFACSKPPAAPQRLPLSQLPSVDPQAILAHTKVLSSDEFEGRGPGTKGEELTVSYLVDQFKKLGLKPGNSDGTYVQKVPLVGITPTAAPLVLEKGGRKLTLKWKDDVVAWTKHVADSASINKSDLVFVGYGIVAPEYKWDDYKGVDVKGKTLVMLVNDPAVPDDPQAFGGKAMTYYGRWTYKYEIGAKMGAAAVLIVHETEPAGYPFEVVQAKTTEQFDLVTPGKNMGRVNIEGWITLDRAKELMTLAGQDFDALKKQAATRDFKPVPLGITASMTIKNALRTIDSQNVVAKLDGSDPALKDEYVVYTAHWDHLGIGPEQNGDRIYNGAKDNAIGVAGLLELARAYTKVMPTPKRSILFLSVTAEEQGLLGSQYYSVTPIYPLRKTLADINMDGLNVHGKTKDLTLIGLGASDLDDYAKAAAAEQGRVIRPDPETEKGFYYRSDHFNFAKQGVPALDPDEGTDFVGKPEGYGKQVRDDYTEHDYHKPSDVIKPDWDLSGAVEDLQVFLAVGYRVAQAEKYPEWKPGNEFRAVREQSLKNGV
;
A
#
# COMPACT_ATOMS: atom_id res chain seq x y z
N MET A 1 16.81 83.42 -34.47
CA MET A 1 16.38 82.64 -33.26
C MET A 1 16.42 81.19 -33.64
N GLN A 2 17.49 80.48 -33.27
CA GLN A 2 17.69 79.08 -33.57
C GLN A 2 17.49 78.25 -32.27
N ASN A 3 16.42 77.44 -32.19
CA ASN A 3 16.20 76.56 -31.11
C ASN A 3 16.99 75.25 -31.36
N ARG A 4 17.91 74.91 -30.47
CA ARG A 4 18.61 73.60 -30.42
C ARG A 4 17.88 72.72 -29.45
N PHE A 5 17.28 71.66 -29.95
CA PHE A 5 16.80 70.57 -29.12
C PHE A 5 17.96 69.61 -28.80
N ALA A 6 18.27 69.41 -27.52
CA ALA A 6 19.19 68.42 -27.06
C ALA A 6 18.40 67.10 -26.83
N VAL A 7 18.72 66.02 -27.54
CA VAL A 7 18.19 64.66 -27.32
C VAL A 7 19.09 64.01 -26.32
N ALA A 8 18.55 63.74 -25.13
CA ALA A 8 19.21 62.91 -24.09
C ALA A 8 19.01 61.45 -24.42
N LEU A 9 20.07 60.71 -24.71
CA LEU A 9 20.09 59.29 -24.94
C LEU A 9 20.14 58.56 -23.55
N ILE A 10 19.04 57.99 -23.11
CA ILE A 10 19.02 57.14 -21.90
C ILE A 10 19.48 55.73 -22.30
N VAL A 11 20.69 55.36 -21.88
CA VAL A 11 21.22 54.00 -22.01
C VAL A 11 20.65 53.17 -20.86
N LEU A 12 19.65 52.34 -21.14
CA LEU A 12 19.19 51.31 -20.21
C LEU A 12 20.22 50.15 -20.19
N CYS A 13 21.01 50.07 -19.12
CA CYS A 13 21.81 48.90 -18.83
C CYS A 13 20.87 47.77 -18.36
N PHE A 14 20.55 46.84 -19.24
CA PHE A 14 19.97 45.54 -18.82
C PHE A 14 21.05 44.77 -18.08
N ALA A 15 20.96 44.73 -16.77
CA ALA A 15 21.71 43.74 -15.96
C ALA A 15 21.21 42.36 -16.32
N CYS A 16 21.97 41.59 -17.11
CA CYS A 16 21.76 40.16 -17.29
C CYS A 16 21.98 39.49 -15.92
N SER A 17 20.91 39.32 -15.15
CA SER A 17 20.92 38.39 -14.05
C SER A 17 21.09 36.97 -14.65
N LYS A 18 22.24 36.33 -14.36
CA LYS A 18 22.41 34.91 -14.66
C LYS A 18 21.20 34.16 -14.08
N PRO A 19 20.56 33.25 -14.84
CA PRO A 19 19.53 32.38 -14.27
C PRO A 19 20.14 31.68 -13.05
N PRO A 20 19.37 31.49 -11.96
CA PRO A 20 19.86 30.78 -10.81
C PRO A 20 20.39 29.41 -11.28
N ALA A 21 21.61 29.07 -10.87
CA ALA A 21 22.19 27.77 -11.18
C ALA A 21 21.19 26.70 -10.72
N ALA A 22 20.85 25.78 -11.61
CA ALA A 22 20.05 24.62 -11.23
C ALA A 22 20.68 23.98 -9.97
N PRO A 23 19.88 23.60 -8.97
CA PRO A 23 20.40 23.01 -7.75
C PRO A 23 21.38 21.90 -8.13
N GLN A 24 22.60 21.96 -7.61
CA GLN A 24 23.68 21.02 -7.95
C GLN A 24 23.22 19.63 -7.47
N ARG A 25 22.70 18.83 -8.40
CA ARG A 25 22.30 17.44 -8.12
C ARG A 25 23.57 16.65 -7.86
N LEU A 26 23.75 16.16 -6.63
CA LEU A 26 24.86 15.28 -6.31
C LEU A 26 24.75 14.02 -7.20
N PRO A 27 25.76 13.73 -8.03
CA PRO A 27 25.76 12.54 -8.88
C PRO A 27 25.73 11.27 -8.02
N LEU A 28 25.16 10.21 -8.55
CA LEU A 28 25.09 8.90 -7.89
C LEU A 28 26.47 8.41 -7.43
N SER A 29 27.50 8.63 -8.24
CA SER A 29 28.89 8.27 -7.94
C SER A 29 29.52 9.01 -6.74
N GLN A 30 28.89 10.07 -6.27
CA GLN A 30 29.33 10.84 -5.09
C GLN A 30 28.51 10.51 -3.85
N LEU A 31 27.45 9.73 -3.97
CA LEU A 31 26.72 9.19 -2.83
C LEU A 31 27.50 8.03 -2.20
N PRO A 32 27.34 7.76 -0.89
CA PRO A 32 27.95 6.61 -0.25
C PRO A 32 27.53 5.31 -0.92
N SER A 33 28.49 4.38 -1.03
CA SER A 33 28.21 3.05 -1.57
C SER A 33 27.34 2.24 -0.62
N VAL A 34 26.49 1.41 -1.22
CA VAL A 34 25.69 0.36 -0.56
C VAL A 34 26.55 -0.91 -0.43
N ASP A 35 26.52 -1.55 0.73
CA ASP A 35 27.32 -2.74 1.03
C ASP A 35 26.45 -4.01 0.98
N PRO A 36 26.60 -4.88 -0.04
CA PRO A 36 25.82 -6.12 -0.15
C PRO A 36 26.07 -7.09 0.99
N GLN A 37 27.27 -7.06 1.62
CA GLN A 37 27.56 -7.94 2.75
C GLN A 37 26.82 -7.49 4.01
N ALA A 38 26.64 -6.19 4.22
CA ALA A 38 25.83 -5.65 5.30
C ALA A 38 24.34 -6.04 5.12
N ILE A 39 23.80 -5.90 3.89
CA ILE A 39 22.43 -6.33 3.57
C ILE A 39 22.26 -7.82 3.89
N LEU A 40 23.16 -8.68 3.38
CA LEU A 40 23.07 -10.13 3.61
C LEU A 40 23.19 -10.48 5.11
N ALA A 41 24.05 -9.78 5.85
CA ALA A 41 24.22 -10.01 7.28
C ALA A 41 22.95 -9.67 8.08
N HIS A 42 22.32 -8.53 7.79
CA HIS A 42 21.03 -8.16 8.41
C HIS A 42 19.91 -9.12 8.03
N THR A 43 19.81 -9.49 6.75
CA THR A 43 18.81 -10.45 6.28
C THR A 43 18.96 -11.79 6.99
N LYS A 44 20.20 -12.32 7.12
CA LYS A 44 20.47 -13.58 7.84
C LYS A 44 20.00 -13.57 9.29
N VAL A 45 20.14 -12.46 9.97
CA VAL A 45 19.66 -12.34 11.37
C VAL A 45 18.14 -12.31 11.38
N LEU A 46 17.53 -11.42 10.60
CA LEU A 46 16.09 -11.19 10.61
C LEU A 46 15.30 -12.42 10.12
N SER A 47 15.81 -13.18 9.15
CA SER A 47 15.16 -14.37 8.61
C SER A 47 15.63 -15.67 9.26
N SER A 48 16.31 -15.62 10.41
CA SER A 48 16.68 -16.83 11.14
C SER A 48 15.52 -17.42 11.93
N ASP A 49 15.56 -18.74 12.17
CA ASP A 49 14.54 -19.45 12.97
C ASP A 49 14.40 -18.88 14.39
N GLU A 50 15.46 -18.25 14.94
CA GLU A 50 15.43 -17.61 16.25
C GLU A 50 14.39 -16.47 16.29
N PHE A 51 14.16 -15.80 15.16
CA PHE A 51 13.19 -14.71 15.02
C PHE A 51 11.76 -15.21 14.75
N GLU A 52 11.55 -16.53 14.72
CA GLU A 52 10.23 -17.18 14.67
C GLU A 52 9.29 -16.60 13.60
N GLY A 53 9.83 -16.19 12.44
CA GLY A 53 9.07 -15.58 11.35
C GLY A 53 8.44 -14.23 11.69
N ARG A 54 8.90 -13.54 12.71
CA ARG A 54 8.59 -12.12 13.05
C ARG A 54 7.10 -11.78 13.16
N GLY A 55 6.27 -12.71 13.63
CA GLY A 55 4.84 -12.46 13.77
C GLY A 55 4.52 -11.35 14.78
N PRO A 56 3.57 -10.43 14.51
CA PRO A 56 3.16 -9.40 15.45
C PRO A 56 2.62 -9.97 16.77
N GLY A 57 3.05 -9.40 17.90
CA GLY A 57 2.66 -9.84 19.25
C GLY A 57 3.31 -11.14 19.69
N THR A 58 4.43 -11.53 19.09
CA THR A 58 5.18 -12.75 19.43
C THR A 58 6.60 -12.43 19.93
N LYS A 59 7.33 -13.45 20.37
CA LYS A 59 8.75 -13.33 20.67
C LYS A 59 9.55 -12.85 19.45
N GLY A 60 9.16 -13.26 18.24
CA GLY A 60 9.78 -12.79 17.00
C GLY A 60 9.71 -11.28 16.83
N GLU A 61 8.59 -10.64 17.19
CA GLU A 61 8.48 -9.18 17.26
C GLU A 61 9.48 -8.58 18.25
N GLU A 62 9.52 -9.10 19.50
CA GLU A 62 10.39 -8.56 20.54
C GLU A 62 11.86 -8.56 20.09
N LEU A 63 12.32 -9.65 19.50
CA LEU A 63 13.67 -9.79 18.97
C LEU A 63 13.93 -8.83 17.81
N THR A 64 12.98 -8.70 16.88
CA THR A 64 13.09 -7.85 15.70
C THR A 64 13.15 -6.38 16.09
N VAL A 65 12.21 -5.91 16.90
CA VAL A 65 12.17 -4.52 17.38
C VAL A 65 13.45 -4.17 18.15
N SER A 66 13.88 -5.05 19.06
CA SER A 66 15.13 -4.87 19.79
C SER A 66 16.34 -4.77 18.85
N TYR A 67 16.43 -5.67 17.87
CA TYR A 67 17.49 -5.67 16.87
C TYR A 67 17.53 -4.36 16.08
N LEU A 68 16.41 -3.92 15.53
CA LEU A 68 16.31 -2.68 14.75
C LEU A 68 16.70 -1.45 15.56
N VAL A 69 16.19 -1.33 16.78
CA VAL A 69 16.54 -0.24 17.70
C VAL A 69 18.03 -0.21 17.97
N ASP A 70 18.64 -1.37 18.21
CA ASP A 70 20.09 -1.47 18.47
C ASP A 70 20.92 -1.11 17.22
N GLN A 71 20.49 -1.50 16.02
CA GLN A 71 21.18 -1.11 14.78
C GLN A 71 21.09 0.41 14.57
N PHE A 72 19.92 1.03 14.72
CA PHE A 72 19.79 2.49 14.60
C PHE A 72 20.61 3.26 15.64
N LYS A 73 20.68 2.78 16.88
CA LYS A 73 21.58 3.34 17.92
C LYS A 73 23.05 3.24 17.53
N LYS A 74 23.50 2.09 17.03
CA LYS A 74 24.90 1.89 16.58
C LYS A 74 25.27 2.83 15.43
N LEU A 75 24.30 3.18 14.57
CA LEU A 75 24.49 4.16 13.51
C LEU A 75 24.47 5.61 14.00
N GLY A 76 24.20 5.86 15.27
CA GLY A 76 24.12 7.20 15.85
C GLY A 76 22.88 8.01 15.42
N LEU A 77 21.86 7.35 14.87
CA LEU A 77 20.60 8.00 14.55
C LEU A 77 19.82 8.34 15.82
N LYS A 78 19.00 9.38 15.72
CA LYS A 78 18.14 9.80 16.83
C LYS A 78 16.87 8.95 16.91
N PRO A 79 16.28 8.80 18.13
CA PRO A 79 14.91 8.33 18.25
C PRO A 79 13.99 9.13 17.37
N GLY A 80 13.14 8.43 16.59
CA GLY A 80 12.18 9.06 15.70
C GLY A 80 10.86 9.42 16.39
N ASN A 81 10.56 8.86 17.57
CA ASN A 81 9.37 9.20 18.32
C ASN A 81 9.59 10.44 19.19
N SER A 82 8.54 11.25 19.35
CA SER A 82 8.56 12.49 20.13
C SER A 82 8.77 12.27 21.64
N ASP A 83 8.51 11.08 22.15
CA ASP A 83 8.75 10.68 23.54
C ASP A 83 10.22 10.31 23.84
N GLY A 84 11.10 10.40 22.84
CA GLY A 84 12.51 10.05 22.94
C GLY A 84 12.82 8.56 22.77
N THR A 85 11.84 7.76 22.35
CA THR A 85 12.03 6.34 22.00
C THR A 85 12.12 6.12 20.50
N TYR A 86 12.57 4.92 20.09
CA TYR A 86 12.59 4.50 18.68
C TYR A 86 11.29 3.79 18.26
N VAL A 87 10.30 3.69 19.13
CA VAL A 87 9.11 2.89 18.88
C VAL A 87 7.85 3.72 18.93
N GLN A 88 6.93 3.46 18.02
CA GLN A 88 5.55 3.92 18.05
C GLN A 88 4.67 2.71 18.34
N LYS A 89 3.95 2.71 19.46
CA LYS A 89 3.01 1.64 19.77
C LYS A 89 1.86 1.61 18.78
N VAL A 90 1.55 0.41 18.29
CA VAL A 90 0.46 0.13 17.35
C VAL A 90 -0.53 -0.80 18.02
N PRO A 91 -1.66 -0.28 18.54
CA PRO A 91 -2.65 -1.10 19.24
C PRO A 91 -3.42 -1.94 18.23
N LEU A 92 -3.27 -3.27 18.28
CA LEU A 92 -3.97 -4.23 17.45
C LEU A 92 -4.98 -5.03 18.24
N VAL A 93 -5.98 -5.55 17.56
CA VAL A 93 -6.91 -6.55 18.03
C VAL A 93 -6.91 -7.74 17.09
N GLY A 94 -6.73 -8.95 17.63
CA GLY A 94 -7.01 -10.19 16.93
C GLY A 94 -8.50 -10.51 17.07
N ILE A 95 -9.17 -10.74 15.94
CA ILE A 95 -10.59 -11.05 15.84
C ILE A 95 -10.72 -12.43 15.17
N THR A 96 -11.15 -13.43 15.90
CA THR A 96 -11.43 -14.76 15.35
C THR A 96 -12.95 -14.93 15.17
N PRO A 97 -13.46 -14.91 13.93
CA PRO A 97 -14.89 -14.98 13.68
C PRO A 97 -15.41 -16.42 13.71
N THR A 98 -16.65 -16.58 14.17
CA THR A 98 -17.47 -17.78 13.97
C THR A 98 -18.85 -17.32 13.54
N ALA A 99 -19.28 -17.68 12.34
CA ALA A 99 -20.53 -17.17 11.79
C ALA A 99 -21.59 -18.25 11.60
N ALA A 100 -22.84 -17.86 11.83
CA ALA A 100 -24.00 -18.63 11.40
C ALA A 100 -24.13 -18.55 9.86
N PRO A 101 -24.86 -19.48 9.21
CA PRO A 101 -25.17 -19.34 7.79
C PRO A 101 -25.86 -18.03 7.47
N LEU A 102 -25.60 -17.46 6.29
CA LEU A 102 -26.32 -16.31 5.76
C LEU A 102 -27.67 -16.78 5.21
N VAL A 103 -28.76 -16.25 5.75
CA VAL A 103 -30.13 -16.57 5.32
C VAL A 103 -30.68 -15.41 4.49
N LEU A 104 -31.06 -15.70 3.25
CA LEU A 104 -31.69 -14.79 2.30
C LEU A 104 -33.16 -15.20 2.12
N GLU A 105 -34.10 -14.24 2.26
CA GLU A 105 -35.54 -14.51 2.19
C GLU A 105 -36.26 -13.59 1.20
N LYS A 106 -37.14 -14.15 0.39
CA LYS A 106 -38.08 -13.43 -0.49
C LYS A 106 -39.39 -14.18 -0.62
N GLY A 107 -40.50 -13.56 -0.24
CA GLY A 107 -41.84 -14.13 -0.44
C GLY A 107 -42.02 -15.54 0.14
N GLY A 108 -41.43 -15.82 1.32
CA GLY A 108 -41.47 -17.14 1.95
C GLY A 108 -40.44 -18.14 1.43
N ARG A 109 -39.74 -17.84 0.34
CA ARG A 109 -38.61 -18.66 -0.15
C ARG A 109 -37.35 -18.28 0.60
N LYS A 110 -36.51 -19.30 0.92
CA LYS A 110 -35.23 -19.12 1.62
C LYS A 110 -34.11 -19.70 0.79
N LEU A 111 -32.99 -18.96 0.72
CA LEU A 111 -31.70 -19.44 0.26
C LEU A 111 -30.74 -19.33 1.45
N THR A 112 -30.18 -20.46 1.87
CA THR A 112 -29.26 -20.52 3.00
C THR A 112 -27.85 -20.81 2.49
N LEU A 113 -26.94 -19.89 2.75
CA LEU A 113 -25.55 -19.97 2.33
C LEU A 113 -24.68 -20.39 3.50
N LYS A 114 -23.88 -21.44 3.29
CA LYS A 114 -22.96 -21.98 4.31
C LYS A 114 -21.76 -21.05 4.44
N TRP A 115 -21.47 -20.67 5.69
CA TRP A 115 -20.25 -19.94 6.00
C TRP A 115 -19.01 -20.80 5.69
N LYS A 116 -17.99 -20.18 5.12
CA LYS A 116 -16.74 -20.70 4.53
C LYS A 116 -16.91 -21.25 3.10
N ASP A 117 -17.96 -22.00 2.82
CA ASP A 117 -18.13 -22.67 1.52
C ASP A 117 -18.79 -21.76 0.47
N ASP A 118 -19.93 -21.16 0.81
CA ASP A 118 -20.76 -20.35 -0.09
C ASP A 118 -20.53 -18.84 0.11
N VAL A 119 -20.26 -18.46 1.36
CA VAL A 119 -20.02 -17.09 1.81
C VAL A 119 -18.90 -17.06 2.84
N VAL A 120 -17.94 -16.19 2.66
CA VAL A 120 -16.96 -15.83 3.68
C VAL A 120 -17.38 -14.49 4.26
N ALA A 121 -17.56 -14.42 5.57
CA ALA A 121 -18.00 -13.20 6.24
C ALA A 121 -17.30 -13.05 7.59
N TRP A 122 -16.98 -11.80 7.92
CA TRP A 122 -16.37 -11.39 9.17
C TRP A 122 -16.88 -10.00 9.59
N THR A 123 -16.46 -9.53 10.73
CA THR A 123 -16.67 -8.15 11.17
C THR A 123 -15.36 -7.52 11.62
N LYS A 124 -15.21 -6.24 11.38
CA LYS A 124 -14.12 -5.43 11.91
C LYS A 124 -14.50 -4.72 13.23
N HIS A 125 -15.75 -4.85 13.69
CA HIS A 125 -16.18 -4.32 14.98
C HIS A 125 -15.43 -5.03 16.11
N VAL A 126 -14.84 -4.27 17.03
CA VAL A 126 -14.21 -4.80 18.24
C VAL A 126 -15.32 -5.05 19.28
N ALA A 127 -16.08 -6.12 19.04
CA ALA A 127 -17.24 -6.54 19.83
C ALA A 127 -17.40 -8.06 19.78
N ASP A 128 -18.02 -8.64 20.80
CA ASP A 128 -18.23 -10.10 20.91
C ASP A 128 -19.13 -10.66 19.81
N SER A 129 -19.92 -9.81 19.18
CA SER A 129 -20.76 -10.20 18.05
C SER A 129 -21.16 -9.01 17.17
N ALA A 130 -21.45 -9.32 15.91
CA ALA A 130 -22.08 -8.41 14.96
C ALA A 130 -23.18 -9.14 14.19
N SER A 131 -24.23 -8.44 13.79
CA SER A 131 -25.35 -9.06 13.08
C SER A 131 -26.03 -8.11 12.10
N ILE A 132 -26.69 -8.71 11.12
CA ILE A 132 -27.76 -8.12 10.31
C ILE A 132 -29.03 -8.94 10.51
N ASN A 133 -30.17 -8.29 10.59
CA ASN A 133 -31.46 -8.96 10.78
C ASN A 133 -32.48 -8.37 9.81
N LYS A 134 -32.88 -9.20 8.83
CA LYS A 134 -33.81 -8.82 7.75
C LYS A 134 -33.41 -7.50 7.07
N SER A 135 -32.10 -7.32 6.81
CA SER A 135 -31.57 -6.18 6.08
C SER A 135 -31.89 -6.30 4.60
N ASP A 136 -32.51 -5.30 4.00
CA ASP A 136 -32.85 -5.28 2.57
C ASP A 136 -31.60 -5.34 1.70
N LEU A 137 -31.63 -6.17 0.64
CA LEU A 137 -30.54 -6.28 -0.31
C LEU A 137 -30.70 -5.29 -1.47
N VAL A 138 -29.60 -4.63 -1.81
CA VAL A 138 -29.49 -3.76 -2.98
C VAL A 138 -28.24 -4.13 -3.77
N PHE A 139 -28.38 -4.39 -5.06
CA PHE A 139 -27.25 -4.51 -5.97
C PHE A 139 -26.84 -3.10 -6.42
N VAL A 140 -25.60 -2.72 -6.16
CA VAL A 140 -25.05 -1.38 -6.44
C VAL A 140 -23.91 -1.41 -7.45
N GLY A 141 -23.94 -2.39 -8.38
CA GLY A 141 -22.90 -2.51 -9.41
C GLY A 141 -21.51 -2.69 -8.79
N TYR A 142 -20.57 -1.84 -9.16
CA TYR A 142 -19.22 -1.84 -8.59
C TYR A 142 -19.14 -1.05 -7.28
N GLY A 143 -20.20 -0.33 -6.88
CA GLY A 143 -20.27 0.46 -5.66
C GLY A 143 -19.31 1.65 -5.64
N ILE A 144 -19.01 2.24 -6.78
CA ILE A 144 -18.01 3.28 -6.96
C ILE A 144 -18.62 4.69 -6.93
N VAL A 145 -17.93 5.61 -6.23
CA VAL A 145 -18.14 7.06 -6.31
C VAL A 145 -16.80 7.71 -6.63
N ALA A 146 -16.61 8.08 -7.91
CA ALA A 146 -15.37 8.62 -8.45
C ALA A 146 -15.66 9.87 -9.31
N PRO A 147 -15.70 11.07 -8.70
CA PRO A 147 -16.07 12.30 -9.40
C PRO A 147 -15.15 12.63 -10.59
N GLU A 148 -13.84 12.31 -10.50
CA GLU A 148 -12.86 12.52 -11.55
C GLU A 148 -13.15 11.70 -12.81
N TYR A 149 -13.76 10.51 -12.64
CA TYR A 149 -14.27 9.69 -13.75
C TYR A 149 -15.74 9.99 -14.09
N LYS A 150 -16.38 10.97 -13.40
CA LYS A 150 -17.82 11.28 -13.51
C LYS A 150 -18.67 10.03 -13.27
N TRP A 151 -18.29 9.24 -12.26
CA TRP A 151 -18.90 7.97 -11.92
C TRP A 151 -19.55 8.01 -10.54
N ASP A 152 -20.80 7.54 -10.46
CA ASP A 152 -21.54 7.38 -9.20
C ASP A 152 -22.53 6.21 -9.38
N ASP A 153 -22.23 5.08 -8.74
CA ASP A 153 -23.10 3.91 -8.78
C ASP A 153 -24.34 4.04 -7.89
N TYR A 154 -24.35 4.99 -6.95
CA TYR A 154 -25.46 5.15 -6.00
C TYR A 154 -26.57 6.10 -6.50
N LYS A 155 -26.22 7.12 -7.27
CA LYS A 155 -27.15 8.10 -7.87
C LYS A 155 -28.21 8.63 -6.89
N GLY A 156 -27.82 8.86 -5.64
CA GLY A 156 -28.68 9.38 -4.60
C GLY A 156 -29.66 8.38 -3.97
N VAL A 157 -29.55 7.08 -4.30
CA VAL A 157 -30.36 6.05 -3.66
C VAL A 157 -29.90 5.87 -2.20
N ASP A 158 -30.85 5.92 -1.25
CA ASP A 158 -30.58 5.68 0.16
C ASP A 158 -30.34 4.18 0.42
N VAL A 159 -29.12 3.86 0.84
CA VAL A 159 -28.67 2.50 1.18
C VAL A 159 -28.39 2.31 2.66
N LYS A 160 -28.73 3.29 3.51
CA LYS A 160 -28.49 3.23 4.95
C LYS A 160 -29.22 2.03 5.58
N GLY A 161 -28.46 1.27 6.37
CA GLY A 161 -28.96 0.06 7.05
C GLY A 161 -29.23 -1.14 6.13
N LYS A 162 -28.90 -1.05 4.84
CA LYS A 162 -29.11 -2.12 3.86
C LYS A 162 -27.87 -2.98 3.69
N THR A 163 -28.05 -4.16 3.13
CA THR A 163 -26.98 -5.05 2.70
C THR A 163 -26.69 -4.80 1.22
N LEU A 164 -25.47 -4.40 0.89
CA LEU A 164 -25.08 -4.12 -0.49
C LEU A 164 -24.44 -5.35 -1.13
N VAL A 165 -24.81 -5.63 -2.37
CA VAL A 165 -24.14 -6.62 -3.21
C VAL A 165 -23.34 -5.86 -4.27
N MET A 166 -22.03 -6.10 -4.33
CA MET A 166 -21.09 -5.39 -5.19
C MET A 166 -20.25 -6.34 -6.03
N LEU A 167 -19.90 -5.89 -7.22
CA LEU A 167 -18.89 -6.55 -8.06
C LEU A 167 -17.49 -6.17 -7.60
N VAL A 168 -16.56 -7.11 -7.70
CA VAL A 168 -15.12 -6.85 -7.47
C VAL A 168 -14.50 -6.15 -8.68
N ASN A 169 -13.36 -5.47 -8.50
CA ASN A 169 -12.62 -4.73 -9.51
C ASN A 169 -13.34 -3.46 -10.03
N ASP A 170 -12.78 -2.86 -11.07
CA ASP A 170 -13.30 -1.68 -11.75
C ASP A 170 -14.23 -2.07 -12.92
N PRO A 171 -15.17 -1.21 -13.32
CA PRO A 171 -15.98 -1.46 -14.50
C PRO A 171 -15.14 -1.33 -15.78
N ALA A 172 -15.18 -2.33 -16.65
CA ALA A 172 -14.72 -2.20 -18.03
C ALA A 172 -15.80 -1.41 -18.81
N VAL A 173 -15.62 -0.08 -18.92
CA VAL A 173 -16.62 0.82 -19.52
C VAL A 173 -16.62 0.66 -21.05
N PRO A 174 -17.72 0.20 -21.69
CA PRO A 174 -17.71 -0.15 -23.12
C PRO A 174 -17.35 1.02 -24.04
N ASP A 175 -17.84 2.22 -23.71
CA ASP A 175 -17.68 3.43 -24.53
C ASP A 175 -16.43 4.26 -24.14
N ASP A 176 -15.68 3.82 -23.13
CA ASP A 176 -14.50 4.52 -22.62
C ASP A 176 -13.47 3.52 -22.08
N PRO A 177 -12.72 2.82 -22.96
CA PRO A 177 -11.78 1.78 -22.55
C PRO A 177 -10.59 2.27 -21.70
N GLN A 178 -10.44 3.59 -21.57
CA GLN A 178 -9.41 4.20 -20.72
C GLN A 178 -9.95 4.67 -19.37
N ALA A 179 -11.26 4.57 -19.15
CA ALA A 179 -11.85 4.84 -17.83
C ALA A 179 -11.20 3.94 -16.77
N PHE A 180 -11.05 4.46 -15.56
CA PHE A 180 -10.40 3.75 -14.44
C PHE A 180 -8.98 3.22 -14.77
N GLY A 181 -8.24 3.91 -15.67
CA GLY A 181 -6.90 3.48 -16.05
C GLY A 181 -6.83 2.29 -17.01
N GLY A 182 -7.93 1.95 -17.68
CA GLY A 182 -8.00 0.89 -18.69
C GLY A 182 -7.92 -0.49 -18.07
N LYS A 183 -6.77 -1.20 -18.26
CA LYS A 183 -6.56 -2.53 -17.67
C LYS A 183 -6.08 -2.47 -16.22
N ALA A 184 -5.49 -1.34 -15.80
CA ALA A 184 -4.98 -1.20 -14.45
C ALA A 184 -6.14 -1.20 -13.44
N MET A 185 -5.95 -1.90 -12.32
CA MET A 185 -6.86 -1.76 -11.19
C MET A 185 -6.63 -0.41 -10.53
N THR A 186 -7.69 0.38 -10.32
CA THR A 186 -7.64 1.58 -9.48
C THR A 186 -7.97 1.25 -8.03
N TYR A 187 -7.83 2.22 -7.11
CA TYR A 187 -8.28 2.04 -5.73
C TYR A 187 -9.76 1.64 -5.64
N TYR A 188 -10.58 2.14 -6.54
CA TYR A 188 -12.01 1.82 -6.59
C TYR A 188 -12.28 0.34 -6.87
N GLY A 189 -11.37 -0.35 -7.57
CA GLY A 189 -11.43 -1.78 -7.84
C GLY A 189 -11.09 -2.66 -6.65
N ARG A 190 -10.35 -2.13 -5.68
CA ARG A 190 -9.92 -2.89 -4.50
C ARG A 190 -11.11 -3.29 -3.63
N TRP A 191 -11.06 -4.53 -3.13
CA TRP A 191 -12.08 -5.05 -2.23
C TRP A 191 -12.20 -4.25 -0.92
N THR A 192 -11.10 -3.68 -0.44
CA THR A 192 -11.08 -2.81 0.75
C THR A 192 -11.91 -1.56 0.53
N TYR A 193 -11.82 -0.93 -0.64
CA TYR A 193 -12.64 0.22 -1.00
C TYR A 193 -14.15 -0.09 -0.93
N LYS A 194 -14.56 -1.31 -1.35
CA LYS A 194 -15.98 -1.69 -1.34
C LYS A 194 -16.57 -1.65 0.07
N TYR A 195 -15.80 -2.09 1.07
CA TYR A 195 -16.24 -2.00 2.47
C TYR A 195 -16.17 -0.57 3.01
N GLU A 196 -15.15 0.19 2.66
CA GLU A 196 -15.01 1.59 3.05
C GLU A 196 -16.15 2.46 2.52
N ILE A 197 -16.49 2.32 1.24
CA ILE A 197 -17.60 3.09 0.64
C ILE A 197 -18.95 2.63 1.21
N GLY A 198 -19.15 1.33 1.45
CA GLY A 198 -20.34 0.81 2.11
C GLY A 198 -20.55 1.42 3.49
N ALA A 199 -19.48 1.48 4.30
CA ALA A 199 -19.50 2.15 5.59
C ALA A 199 -19.80 3.65 5.49
N LYS A 200 -19.16 4.34 4.55
CA LYS A 200 -19.39 5.77 4.27
C LYS A 200 -20.84 6.06 3.87
N MET A 201 -21.47 5.15 3.13
CA MET A 201 -22.89 5.24 2.73
C MET A 201 -23.86 4.77 3.83
N GLY A 202 -23.34 4.31 4.99
CA GLY A 202 -24.14 3.86 6.11
C GLY A 202 -24.80 2.50 5.92
N ALA A 203 -24.29 1.67 5.03
CA ALA A 203 -24.77 0.30 4.84
C ALA A 203 -24.55 -0.56 6.09
N ALA A 204 -25.44 -1.54 6.32
CA ALA A 204 -25.27 -2.50 7.40
C ALA A 204 -24.28 -3.61 7.06
N ALA A 205 -24.24 -4.03 5.80
CA ALA A 205 -23.31 -5.05 5.33
C ALA A 205 -22.94 -4.83 3.86
N VAL A 206 -21.80 -5.39 3.47
CA VAL A 206 -21.36 -5.46 2.08
C VAL A 206 -20.97 -6.89 1.76
N LEU A 207 -21.51 -7.42 0.67
CA LEU A 207 -21.18 -8.72 0.08
C LEU A 207 -20.59 -8.49 -1.31
N ILE A 208 -19.33 -8.83 -1.49
CA ILE A 208 -18.64 -8.73 -2.79
C ILE A 208 -18.83 -10.05 -3.52
N VAL A 209 -19.24 -10.00 -4.78
CA VAL A 209 -19.29 -11.19 -5.64
C VAL A 209 -17.88 -11.55 -6.06
N HIS A 210 -17.46 -12.77 -5.75
CA HIS A 210 -16.16 -13.28 -6.12
C HIS A 210 -16.20 -13.85 -7.55
N GLU A 211 -15.36 -13.28 -8.40
CA GLU A 211 -15.02 -13.82 -9.71
C GLU A 211 -13.49 -13.93 -9.77
N THR A 212 -12.96 -15.11 -10.08
CA THR A 212 -11.51 -15.41 -9.98
C THR A 212 -10.64 -14.48 -10.81
N GLU A 213 -11.00 -14.25 -12.08
CA GLU A 213 -10.24 -13.36 -12.96
C GLU A 213 -10.26 -11.91 -12.47
N PRO A 214 -11.42 -11.25 -12.21
CA PRO A 214 -11.44 -9.88 -11.70
C PRO A 214 -10.83 -9.72 -10.31
N ALA A 215 -10.90 -10.73 -9.45
CA ALA A 215 -10.28 -10.71 -8.12
C ALA A 215 -8.75 -10.85 -8.19
N GLY A 216 -8.24 -11.57 -9.22
CA GLY A 216 -6.84 -11.90 -9.38
C GLY A 216 -6.36 -13.10 -8.52
N TYR A 217 -7.29 -13.81 -7.87
CA TYR A 217 -7.04 -15.00 -7.04
C TYR A 217 -8.29 -15.87 -6.91
N PRO A 218 -8.14 -17.18 -6.60
CA PRO A 218 -9.26 -18.09 -6.38
C PRO A 218 -9.94 -17.85 -5.02
N PHE A 219 -11.18 -18.40 -4.83
CA PHE A 219 -11.99 -18.16 -3.63
C PHE A 219 -11.34 -18.69 -2.34
N GLU A 220 -10.49 -19.69 -2.44
CA GLU A 220 -9.74 -20.28 -1.32
C GLU A 220 -8.87 -19.24 -0.59
N VAL A 221 -8.35 -18.24 -1.31
CA VAL A 221 -7.61 -17.12 -0.72
C VAL A 221 -8.51 -16.30 0.20
N VAL A 222 -9.79 -16.11 -0.19
CA VAL A 222 -10.76 -15.40 0.65
C VAL A 222 -11.14 -16.22 1.88
N GLN A 223 -11.13 -17.55 1.78
CA GLN A 223 -11.47 -18.45 2.91
C GLN A 223 -10.50 -18.30 4.08
N ALA A 224 -9.25 -17.85 3.85
CA ALA A 224 -8.30 -17.53 4.91
C ALA A 224 -8.83 -16.47 5.89
N LYS A 225 -9.73 -15.57 5.44
CA LYS A 225 -10.41 -14.58 6.29
C LYS A 225 -11.35 -15.16 7.33
N THR A 226 -11.56 -16.48 7.37
CA THR A 226 -12.32 -17.16 8.42
C THR A 226 -11.47 -17.58 9.63
N THR A 227 -10.17 -17.32 9.59
CA THR A 227 -9.24 -17.47 10.70
C THR A 227 -9.10 -16.15 11.47
N GLU A 228 -8.19 -16.06 12.42
CA GLU A 228 -7.92 -14.82 13.12
C GLU A 228 -7.51 -13.72 12.14
N GLN A 229 -8.15 -12.57 12.27
CA GLN A 229 -7.84 -11.36 11.50
C GLN A 229 -7.40 -10.26 12.46
N PHE A 230 -6.35 -9.54 12.12
CA PHE A 230 -5.95 -8.36 12.89
C PHE A 230 -6.62 -7.10 12.37
N ASP A 231 -6.79 -6.12 13.25
CA ASP A 231 -7.17 -4.76 12.91
C ASP A 231 -6.63 -3.77 13.94
N LEU A 232 -6.62 -2.50 13.59
CA LEU A 232 -6.30 -1.42 14.51
C LEU A 232 -7.44 -1.22 15.52
N VAL A 233 -7.06 -0.97 16.78
CA VAL A 233 -8.03 -0.55 17.79
C VAL A 233 -8.23 0.95 17.67
N THR A 234 -9.41 1.37 17.21
CA THR A 234 -9.80 2.78 17.20
C THR A 234 -10.55 3.16 18.49
N PRO A 235 -10.59 4.44 18.88
CA PRO A 235 -11.39 4.89 20.04
C PRO A 235 -12.86 4.49 19.95
N GLY A 236 -13.42 4.41 18.72
CA GLY A 236 -14.78 3.97 18.45
C GLY A 236 -14.95 2.47 18.33
N LYS A 237 -13.92 1.64 18.64
CA LYS A 237 -13.96 0.18 18.50
C LYS A 237 -14.40 -0.27 17.11
N ASN A 238 -14.03 0.47 16.09
CA ASN A 238 -14.35 0.24 14.68
C ASN A 238 -15.86 0.22 14.35
N MET A 239 -16.73 0.73 15.24
CA MET A 239 -18.19 0.75 15.04
C MET A 239 -18.65 1.61 13.86
N GLY A 240 -17.77 2.41 13.28
CA GLY A 240 -18.02 3.15 12.03
C GLY A 240 -17.91 2.31 10.75
N ARG A 241 -17.43 1.04 10.85
CA ARG A 241 -17.41 0.09 9.74
C ARG A 241 -18.79 -0.55 9.54
N VAL A 242 -19.00 -1.23 8.43
CA VAL A 242 -20.21 -2.05 8.26
C VAL A 242 -20.24 -3.19 9.30
N ASN A 243 -21.43 -3.64 9.71
CA ASN A 243 -21.52 -4.72 10.68
C ASN A 243 -20.92 -6.02 10.15
N ILE A 244 -21.09 -6.29 8.86
CA ILE A 244 -20.60 -7.50 8.21
C ILE A 244 -19.92 -7.13 6.89
N GLU A 245 -18.68 -7.53 6.76
CA GLU A 245 -17.89 -7.55 5.52
C GLU A 245 -17.90 -9.00 5.00
N GLY A 246 -18.11 -9.22 3.71
CA GLY A 246 -18.12 -10.59 3.19
C GLY A 246 -17.98 -10.70 1.68
N TRP A 247 -17.66 -11.93 1.27
CA TRP A 247 -17.63 -12.36 -0.12
C TRP A 247 -18.61 -13.50 -0.34
N ILE A 248 -19.24 -13.53 -1.49
CA ILE A 248 -20.15 -14.58 -1.93
C ILE A 248 -19.60 -15.19 -3.23
N THR A 249 -19.65 -16.54 -3.35
CA THR A 249 -19.22 -17.20 -4.59
C THR A 249 -20.10 -16.79 -5.76
N LEU A 250 -19.56 -16.82 -6.97
CA LEU A 250 -20.29 -16.45 -8.20
C LEU A 250 -21.57 -17.26 -8.37
N ASP A 251 -21.52 -18.59 -8.12
CA ASP A 251 -22.69 -19.46 -8.28
C ASP A 251 -23.80 -19.05 -7.31
N ARG A 252 -23.47 -18.75 -6.07
CA ARG A 252 -24.46 -18.29 -5.07
C ARG A 252 -24.97 -16.89 -5.36
N ALA A 253 -24.14 -16.02 -5.95
CA ALA A 253 -24.59 -14.72 -6.42
C ALA A 253 -25.60 -14.85 -7.58
N LYS A 254 -25.39 -15.78 -8.52
CA LYS A 254 -26.35 -16.09 -9.59
C LYS A 254 -27.64 -16.65 -9.04
N GLU A 255 -27.61 -17.55 -8.06
CA GLU A 255 -28.82 -18.06 -7.39
C GLU A 255 -29.56 -16.94 -6.65
N LEU A 256 -28.85 -16.04 -5.96
CA LEU A 256 -29.43 -14.87 -5.31
C LEU A 256 -30.15 -13.98 -6.33
N MET A 257 -29.51 -13.69 -7.48
CA MET A 257 -30.14 -12.88 -8.53
C MET A 257 -31.36 -13.59 -9.13
N THR A 258 -31.31 -14.90 -9.32
CA THR A 258 -32.48 -15.70 -9.76
C THR A 258 -33.60 -15.62 -8.72
N LEU A 259 -33.33 -15.71 -7.42
CA LEU A 259 -34.33 -15.50 -6.37
C LEU A 259 -34.93 -14.09 -6.43
N ALA A 260 -34.10 -13.09 -6.77
CA ALA A 260 -34.57 -11.71 -7.00
C ALA A 260 -35.42 -11.53 -8.24
N GLY A 261 -35.46 -12.50 -9.16
CA GLY A 261 -36.09 -12.37 -10.48
C GLY A 261 -35.26 -11.55 -11.46
N GLN A 262 -33.93 -11.55 -11.25
CA GLN A 262 -32.95 -10.82 -12.07
C GLN A 262 -32.00 -11.80 -12.76
N ASP A 263 -31.41 -11.35 -13.87
CA ASP A 263 -30.29 -12.03 -14.53
C ASP A 263 -28.97 -11.39 -14.13
N PHE A 264 -28.05 -12.17 -13.59
CA PHE A 264 -26.77 -11.67 -13.10
C PHE A 264 -25.91 -11.07 -14.21
N ASP A 265 -25.80 -11.74 -15.36
CA ASP A 265 -24.93 -11.33 -16.44
C ASP A 265 -25.47 -10.06 -17.12
N ALA A 266 -26.80 -9.91 -17.20
CA ALA A 266 -27.45 -8.69 -17.67
C ALA A 266 -27.18 -7.51 -16.70
N LEU A 267 -27.32 -7.72 -15.38
CA LEU A 267 -27.04 -6.70 -14.37
C LEU A 267 -25.55 -6.29 -14.39
N LYS A 268 -24.63 -7.25 -14.53
CA LYS A 268 -23.21 -6.97 -14.64
C LYS A 268 -22.89 -6.10 -15.86
N LYS A 269 -23.49 -6.36 -17.01
CA LYS A 269 -23.34 -5.53 -18.21
C LYS A 269 -23.88 -4.10 -17.99
N GLN A 270 -25.02 -3.96 -17.33
CA GLN A 270 -25.58 -2.65 -17.00
C GLN A 270 -24.68 -1.89 -16.01
N ALA A 271 -24.14 -2.59 -15.00
CA ALA A 271 -23.25 -2.01 -14.01
C ALA A 271 -21.97 -1.40 -14.61
N ALA A 272 -21.55 -1.85 -15.79
CA ALA A 272 -20.40 -1.29 -16.51
C ALA A 272 -20.75 -0.02 -17.32
N THR A 273 -21.96 0.52 -17.19
CA THR A 273 -22.40 1.71 -17.93
C THR A 273 -22.65 2.90 -16.99
N ARG A 274 -22.46 4.12 -17.51
CA ARG A 274 -22.70 5.36 -16.74
C ARG A 274 -24.17 5.55 -16.35
N ASP A 275 -25.10 4.89 -17.04
CA ASP A 275 -26.54 4.99 -16.78
C ASP A 275 -27.04 3.99 -15.75
N PHE A 276 -26.18 3.10 -15.25
CA PHE A 276 -26.53 2.14 -14.21
C PHE A 276 -27.17 2.83 -13.00
N LYS A 277 -28.18 2.18 -12.42
CA LYS A 277 -28.84 2.60 -11.17
C LYS A 277 -28.91 1.42 -10.20
N PRO A 278 -28.77 1.64 -8.88
CA PRO A 278 -28.97 0.60 -7.90
C PRO A 278 -30.28 -0.17 -8.08
N VAL A 279 -30.21 -1.49 -7.90
CA VAL A 279 -31.37 -2.37 -8.08
C VAL A 279 -31.76 -2.98 -6.73
N PRO A 280 -32.88 -2.56 -6.11
CA PRO A 280 -33.46 -3.24 -4.97
C PRO A 280 -33.86 -4.68 -5.35
N LEU A 281 -33.35 -5.69 -4.61
CA LEU A 281 -33.59 -7.10 -4.96
C LEU A 281 -34.89 -7.66 -4.38
N GLY A 282 -35.51 -6.95 -3.42
CA GLY A 282 -36.70 -7.41 -2.71
C GLY A 282 -36.42 -8.67 -1.86
N ILE A 283 -35.19 -8.84 -1.46
CA ILE A 283 -34.68 -9.93 -0.60
C ILE A 283 -34.21 -9.30 0.70
N THR A 284 -34.39 -9.99 1.81
CA THR A 284 -33.81 -9.64 3.10
C THR A 284 -32.71 -10.63 3.50
N ALA A 285 -31.66 -10.13 4.16
CA ALA A 285 -30.53 -10.92 4.67
C ALA A 285 -30.50 -10.92 6.19
N SER A 286 -30.17 -12.08 6.77
CA SER A 286 -29.94 -12.23 8.19
C SER A 286 -28.69 -13.10 8.44
N MET A 287 -27.79 -12.62 9.30
CA MET A 287 -26.57 -13.33 9.69
C MET A 287 -26.09 -12.82 11.04
N THR A 288 -25.48 -13.70 11.83
CA THR A 288 -24.81 -13.34 13.08
C THR A 288 -23.39 -13.91 13.07
N ILE A 289 -22.43 -13.07 13.45
CA ILE A 289 -21.02 -13.44 13.65
C ILE A 289 -20.72 -13.27 15.14
N LYS A 290 -20.08 -14.26 15.74
CA LYS A 290 -19.51 -14.21 17.09
C LYS A 290 -17.99 -14.12 16.97
N ASN A 291 -17.36 -13.33 17.82
CA ASN A 291 -15.92 -13.13 17.82
C ASN A 291 -15.28 -13.62 19.12
N ALA A 292 -14.12 -14.26 19.01
CA ALA A 292 -13.14 -14.27 20.08
C ALA A 292 -12.15 -13.12 19.82
N LEU A 293 -11.91 -12.31 20.86
CA LEU A 293 -11.07 -11.11 20.77
C LEU A 293 -9.82 -11.29 21.63
N ARG A 294 -8.66 -10.84 21.12
CA ARG A 294 -7.45 -10.67 21.91
C ARG A 294 -6.76 -9.35 21.55
N THR A 295 -6.21 -8.67 22.55
CA THR A 295 -5.44 -7.44 22.36
C THR A 295 -3.99 -7.79 22.06
N ILE A 296 -3.37 -7.04 21.15
CA ILE A 296 -1.97 -7.16 20.74
C ILE A 296 -1.39 -5.76 20.75
N ASP A 297 -0.33 -5.56 21.53
CA ASP A 297 0.46 -4.32 21.52
C ASP A 297 1.67 -4.53 20.62
N SER A 298 1.58 -4.10 19.35
CA SER A 298 2.68 -4.15 18.40
C SER A 298 3.36 -2.79 18.26
N GLN A 299 4.42 -2.71 17.46
CA GLN A 299 5.28 -1.53 17.40
C GLN A 299 5.81 -1.28 16.00
N ASN A 300 5.67 -0.02 15.52
CA ASN A 300 6.53 0.49 14.45
C ASN A 300 7.87 0.94 15.05
N VAL A 301 8.97 0.76 14.31
CA VAL A 301 10.29 1.26 14.71
C VAL A 301 10.64 2.47 13.85
N VAL A 302 11.02 3.58 14.49
CA VAL A 302 11.28 4.86 13.82
C VAL A 302 12.61 5.44 14.27
N ALA A 303 13.50 5.68 13.31
CA ALA A 303 14.75 6.41 13.53
C ALA A 303 14.80 7.67 12.68
N LYS A 304 15.55 8.68 13.13
CA LYS A 304 15.66 9.97 12.46
C LYS A 304 17.08 10.43 12.28
N LEU A 305 17.40 10.90 11.07
CA LEU A 305 18.54 11.74 10.78
C LEU A 305 18.06 13.19 10.64
N ASP A 306 18.55 14.09 11.50
CA ASP A 306 18.16 15.50 11.44
C ASP A 306 18.69 16.18 10.17
N GLY A 307 17.85 16.99 9.56
CA GLY A 307 18.23 17.86 8.45
C GLY A 307 19.19 18.96 8.87
N SER A 308 20.06 19.38 7.94
CA SER A 308 21.09 20.40 8.19
C SER A 308 20.58 21.84 8.09
N ASP A 309 19.45 22.08 7.44
CA ASP A 309 18.87 23.41 7.27
C ASP A 309 17.89 23.73 8.40
N PRO A 310 18.15 24.76 9.24
CA PRO A 310 17.27 25.09 10.36
C PRO A 310 15.82 25.41 9.97
N ALA A 311 15.58 25.88 8.74
CA ALA A 311 14.25 26.22 8.24
C ALA A 311 13.51 24.98 7.69
N LEU A 312 14.25 23.96 7.22
CA LEU A 312 13.70 22.80 6.53
C LEU A 312 13.80 21.49 7.32
N LYS A 313 14.54 21.45 8.42
CA LYS A 313 14.76 20.22 9.23
C LYS A 313 13.48 19.60 9.81
N ASP A 314 12.38 20.38 9.87
CA ASP A 314 11.06 19.91 10.30
C ASP A 314 10.17 19.48 9.11
N GLU A 315 10.79 19.22 7.97
CA GLU A 315 10.21 18.59 6.80
C GLU A 315 10.92 17.25 6.55
N TYR A 316 10.21 16.24 6.03
CA TYR A 316 10.66 14.86 6.12
C TYR A 316 10.58 14.15 4.77
N VAL A 317 11.58 13.29 4.51
CA VAL A 317 11.50 12.18 3.56
C VAL A 317 11.49 10.90 4.38
N VAL A 318 10.55 10.01 4.09
CA VAL A 318 10.36 8.75 4.81
C VAL A 318 10.83 7.61 3.92
N TYR A 319 11.52 6.63 4.52
CA TYR A 319 11.74 5.31 3.94
C TYR A 319 11.00 4.31 4.77
N THR A 320 10.21 3.44 4.12
CA THR A 320 9.44 2.39 4.76
C THR A 320 9.89 1.00 4.35
N ALA A 321 9.80 0.05 5.28
CA ALA A 321 9.87 -1.39 5.05
C ALA A 321 9.17 -2.09 6.21
N HIS A 322 8.32 -3.08 5.94
CA HIS A 322 7.70 -3.83 7.03
C HIS A 322 8.66 -4.86 7.61
N TRP A 323 8.64 -4.98 8.93
CA TRP A 323 9.51 -5.93 9.63
C TRP A 323 8.83 -7.26 9.95
N ASP A 324 7.50 -7.29 9.96
CA ASP A 324 6.74 -8.49 10.26
C ASP A 324 6.71 -9.48 9.11
N HIS A 325 6.38 -10.72 9.44
CA HIS A 325 5.97 -11.74 8.51
C HIS A 325 4.96 -12.67 9.20
N LEU A 326 4.74 -13.86 8.66
CA LEU A 326 3.62 -14.72 9.08
C LEU A 326 3.84 -15.47 10.40
N GLY A 327 5.04 -15.41 10.97
CA GLY A 327 5.32 -16.06 12.25
C GLY A 327 5.43 -17.58 12.15
N ILE A 328 4.95 -18.30 13.19
CA ILE A 328 4.85 -19.76 13.21
C ILE A 328 3.45 -20.13 12.73
N GLY A 329 3.36 -20.83 11.61
CA GLY A 329 2.12 -21.18 10.94
C GLY A 329 1.88 -22.68 10.78
N PRO A 330 0.97 -23.06 9.86
CA PRO A 330 0.77 -24.44 9.47
C PRO A 330 2.05 -25.06 8.93
N GLU A 331 2.25 -26.36 9.25
CA GLU A 331 3.41 -27.10 8.79
C GLU A 331 3.37 -27.34 7.28
N GLN A 332 4.48 -27.06 6.61
CA GLN A 332 4.71 -27.40 5.20
C GLN A 332 6.06 -28.09 5.08
N ASN A 333 6.07 -29.32 4.57
CA ASN A 333 7.29 -30.12 4.36
C ASN A 333 8.17 -30.29 5.62
N GLY A 334 7.55 -30.35 6.80
CA GLY A 334 8.24 -30.52 8.08
C GLY A 334 8.69 -29.20 8.73
N ASP A 335 8.42 -28.06 8.12
CA ASP A 335 8.74 -26.73 8.64
C ASP A 335 7.47 -25.93 8.94
N ARG A 336 7.53 -25.09 9.98
CA ARG A 336 6.44 -24.25 10.47
C ARG A 336 6.82 -22.79 10.61
N ILE A 337 8.11 -22.45 10.44
CA ILE A 337 8.61 -21.10 10.60
C ILE A 337 8.61 -20.41 9.24
N TYR A 338 7.80 -19.39 9.12
CA TYR A 338 7.71 -18.57 7.90
C TYR A 338 8.78 -17.48 7.98
N ASN A 339 10.01 -17.81 7.56
CA ASN A 339 11.17 -16.95 7.78
C ASN A 339 11.11 -15.61 7.05
N GLY A 340 10.44 -15.53 5.88
CA GLY A 340 10.26 -14.30 5.13
C GLY A 340 11.58 -13.61 4.82
N ALA A 341 12.50 -14.30 4.13
CA ALA A 341 13.81 -13.75 3.81
C ALA A 341 13.71 -12.67 2.72
N LYS A 342 12.97 -12.96 1.65
CA LYS A 342 12.68 -12.01 0.58
C LYS A 342 11.52 -11.10 0.96
N ASP A 343 10.54 -11.62 1.68
CA ASP A 343 9.36 -10.92 2.18
C ASP A 343 9.36 -10.87 3.73
N ASN A 344 9.86 -9.83 4.39
CA ASN A 344 10.56 -8.65 3.88
C ASN A 344 11.83 -8.39 4.72
N ALA A 345 12.52 -9.47 5.18
CA ALA A 345 13.77 -9.28 5.93
C ALA A 345 14.82 -8.51 5.13
N ILE A 346 14.87 -8.73 3.80
CA ILE A 346 15.83 -8.03 2.94
C ILE A 346 15.46 -6.56 2.71
N GLY A 347 14.19 -6.21 2.62
CA GLY A 347 13.77 -4.79 2.55
C GLY A 347 14.12 -4.03 3.81
N VAL A 348 13.94 -4.65 4.99
CA VAL A 348 14.40 -4.10 6.28
C VAL A 348 15.93 -3.97 6.33
N ALA A 349 16.66 -4.96 5.80
CA ALA A 349 18.11 -4.88 5.67
C ALA A 349 18.54 -3.71 4.76
N GLY A 350 17.81 -3.49 3.66
CA GLY A 350 17.97 -2.32 2.78
C GLY A 350 17.70 -0.99 3.52
N LEU A 351 16.67 -0.93 4.35
CA LEU A 351 16.37 0.24 5.19
C LEU A 351 17.53 0.57 6.13
N LEU A 352 18.11 -0.43 6.80
CA LEU A 352 19.27 -0.27 7.69
C LEU A 352 20.51 0.20 6.90
N GLU A 353 20.71 -0.32 5.71
CA GLU A 353 21.83 0.04 4.86
C GLU A 353 21.70 1.46 4.28
N LEU A 354 20.49 1.88 3.89
CA LEU A 354 20.21 3.27 3.55
C LEU A 354 20.46 4.20 4.76
N ALA A 355 20.03 3.79 5.94
CA ALA A 355 20.28 4.53 7.17
C ALA A 355 21.80 4.71 7.40
N ARG A 356 22.60 3.64 7.23
CA ARG A 356 24.06 3.70 7.29
C ARG A 356 24.65 4.65 6.23
N ALA A 357 24.17 4.57 4.98
CA ALA A 357 24.61 5.44 3.91
C ALA A 357 24.32 6.91 4.22
N TYR A 358 23.14 7.23 4.72
CA TYR A 358 22.75 8.59 5.09
C TYR A 358 23.61 9.20 6.19
N THR A 359 24.14 8.42 7.13
CA THR A 359 25.08 8.94 8.13
C THR A 359 26.40 9.42 7.52
N LYS A 360 26.71 9.04 6.29
CA LYS A 360 27.95 9.37 5.56
C LYS A 360 27.74 10.33 4.39
N VAL A 361 26.48 10.68 4.04
CA VAL A 361 26.18 11.59 2.93
C VAL A 361 26.68 13.01 3.22
N MET A 362 27.43 13.57 2.30
CA MET A 362 27.92 14.95 2.39
C MET A 362 27.63 15.70 1.08
N PRO A 363 27.06 16.90 1.14
CA PRO A 363 26.57 17.56 2.35
C PRO A 363 25.35 16.85 2.94
N THR A 364 25.18 16.96 4.25
CA THR A 364 24.01 16.41 4.96
C THR A 364 22.71 16.92 4.32
N PRO A 365 21.67 16.09 4.16
CA PRO A 365 20.39 16.52 3.63
C PRO A 365 19.84 17.77 4.34
N LYS A 366 19.23 18.71 3.61
CA LYS A 366 18.59 19.88 4.21
C LYS A 366 17.44 19.52 5.11
N ARG A 367 16.62 18.56 4.67
CA ARG A 367 15.46 18.02 5.39
C ARG A 367 15.82 16.76 6.16
N SER A 368 15.06 16.47 7.17
CA SER A 368 15.23 15.26 7.97
C SER A 368 14.82 14.01 7.20
N ILE A 369 15.50 12.90 7.48
CA ILE A 369 15.19 11.58 6.93
C ILE A 369 14.65 10.71 8.05
N LEU A 370 13.51 10.06 7.82
CA LEU A 370 12.91 9.08 8.71
C LEU A 370 13.10 7.68 8.13
N PHE A 371 13.54 6.76 8.97
CA PHE A 371 13.61 5.34 8.68
C PHE A 371 12.54 4.66 9.52
N LEU A 372 11.47 4.23 8.86
CA LEU A 372 10.25 3.70 9.48
C LEU A 372 10.08 2.23 9.09
N SER A 373 10.33 1.32 10.03
CA SER A 373 10.03 -0.09 9.86
C SER A 373 8.69 -0.41 10.52
N VAL A 374 7.70 -0.76 9.73
CA VAL A 374 6.31 -0.92 10.16
C VAL A 374 5.96 -2.35 10.51
N THR A 375 4.95 -2.51 11.37
CA THR A 375 4.40 -3.80 11.79
C THR A 375 3.13 -4.15 11.01
N ALA A 376 2.77 -5.45 11.04
CA ALA A 376 1.48 -5.96 10.59
C ALA A 376 1.08 -5.52 9.18
N GLU A 377 2.05 -5.46 8.27
CA GLU A 377 1.82 -5.31 6.84
C GLU A 377 1.01 -6.49 6.32
N GLU A 378 1.44 -7.71 6.65
CA GLU A 378 0.85 -9.00 6.30
C GLU A 378 -0.60 -9.17 6.79
N GLN A 379 -0.96 -8.39 7.78
CA GLN A 379 -2.31 -8.37 8.35
C GLN A 379 -3.21 -7.29 7.73
N GLY A 380 -2.72 -6.57 6.71
CA GLY A 380 -3.45 -5.56 5.95
C GLY A 380 -2.93 -4.14 6.14
N LEU A 381 -1.61 -3.95 6.09
CA LEU A 381 -0.91 -2.67 6.12
C LEU A 381 -1.15 -1.87 7.41
N LEU A 382 -1.33 -2.57 8.57
CA LEU A 382 -1.87 -1.92 9.77
C LEU A 382 -0.88 -0.94 10.42
N GLY A 383 0.42 -1.24 10.39
CA GLY A 383 1.43 -0.37 10.97
C GLY A 383 1.58 0.96 10.22
N SER A 384 1.64 0.91 8.89
CA SER A 384 1.67 2.11 8.05
C SER A 384 0.33 2.85 8.10
N GLN A 385 -0.80 2.13 8.16
CA GLN A 385 -2.12 2.74 8.37
C GLN A 385 -2.16 3.51 9.69
N TYR A 386 -1.68 2.91 10.78
CA TYR A 386 -1.63 3.59 12.08
C TYR A 386 -0.75 4.83 12.03
N TYR A 387 0.46 4.72 11.45
CA TYR A 387 1.33 5.88 11.29
C TYR A 387 0.66 6.98 10.45
N SER A 388 -0.02 6.62 9.37
CA SER A 388 -0.65 7.60 8.47
C SER A 388 -1.83 8.36 9.08
N VAL A 389 -2.56 7.77 10.05
CA VAL A 389 -3.69 8.42 10.72
C VAL A 389 -3.33 8.97 12.11
N THR A 390 -2.23 8.51 12.71
CA THR A 390 -1.68 8.98 13.98
C THR A 390 -0.18 9.26 13.81
N PRO A 391 0.20 10.18 12.90
CA PRO A 391 1.59 10.38 12.54
C PRO A 391 2.38 11.05 13.67
N ILE A 392 3.63 10.61 13.88
CA ILE A 392 4.57 11.26 14.80
C ILE A 392 4.90 12.67 14.31
N TYR A 393 5.00 12.83 12.99
CA TYR A 393 5.26 14.11 12.34
C TYR A 393 4.14 14.43 11.33
N PRO A 394 3.68 15.69 11.24
CA PRO A 394 2.56 16.04 10.36
C PRO A 394 2.81 15.63 8.90
N LEU A 395 1.90 14.87 8.30
CA LEU A 395 2.06 14.37 6.93
C LEU A 395 2.13 15.48 5.87
N ARG A 396 1.56 16.67 6.14
CA ARG A 396 1.75 17.85 5.27
C ARG A 396 3.22 18.29 5.17
N LYS A 397 4.06 17.93 6.14
CA LYS A 397 5.50 18.17 6.16
C LYS A 397 6.31 16.98 5.64
N THR A 398 5.66 15.90 5.28
CA THR A 398 6.28 14.74 4.62
C THR A 398 6.25 14.96 3.10
N LEU A 399 7.44 15.00 2.47
CA LEU A 399 7.59 15.28 1.05
C LEU A 399 7.36 14.04 0.21
N ALA A 400 7.88 12.93 0.69
CA ALA A 400 7.84 11.65 0.00
C ALA A 400 7.91 10.50 1.00
N ASP A 401 7.33 9.38 0.61
CA ASP A 401 7.61 8.05 1.14
C ASP A 401 8.28 7.21 0.05
N ILE A 402 9.29 6.42 0.40
CA ILE A 402 9.99 5.47 -0.48
C ILE A 402 9.93 4.12 0.20
N ASN A 403 9.09 3.25 -0.34
CA ASN A 403 8.83 1.94 0.22
C ASN A 403 9.80 0.88 -0.29
N MET A 404 10.09 -0.11 0.54
CA MET A 404 10.89 -1.28 0.16
C MET A 404 10.17 -2.52 0.66
N ASP A 405 9.54 -3.24 -0.26
CA ASP A 405 8.83 -4.49 -0.02
C ASP A 405 9.47 -5.58 -0.88
N GLY A 406 10.54 -6.14 -0.36
CA GLY A 406 11.48 -6.96 -1.10
C GLY A 406 12.64 -6.16 -1.73
N LEU A 407 13.66 -6.86 -2.20
CA LEU A 407 14.76 -6.35 -3.04
C LEU A 407 15.18 -7.41 -4.06
N ASN A 408 15.81 -6.97 -5.13
CA ASN A 408 16.33 -7.86 -6.19
C ASN A 408 17.50 -8.72 -5.71
N VAL A 409 17.29 -10.03 -5.67
CA VAL A 409 18.27 -11.03 -5.25
C VAL A 409 18.80 -11.89 -6.40
N HIS A 410 18.49 -11.54 -7.65
CA HIS A 410 18.76 -12.33 -8.85
C HIS A 410 19.84 -11.71 -9.76
N GLY A 411 20.53 -10.65 -9.30
CA GLY A 411 21.56 -9.97 -10.04
C GLY A 411 21.10 -8.70 -10.75
N LYS A 412 22.01 -8.09 -11.53
CA LYS A 412 21.77 -6.80 -12.18
C LYS A 412 20.71 -6.84 -13.26
N THR A 413 19.97 -5.73 -13.37
CA THR A 413 18.96 -5.50 -14.42
C THR A 413 19.28 -4.25 -15.23
N LYS A 414 18.80 -4.19 -16.48
CA LYS A 414 18.89 -3.00 -17.34
C LYS A 414 17.74 -2.02 -17.10
N ASP A 415 16.79 -2.42 -16.27
CA ASP A 415 15.61 -1.65 -15.90
C ASP A 415 15.38 -1.71 -14.39
N LEU A 416 14.48 -0.86 -13.92
CA LEU A 416 13.90 -0.88 -12.59
C LEU A 416 12.40 -0.69 -12.76
N THR A 417 11.60 -1.52 -12.10
CA THR A 417 10.15 -1.40 -12.14
C THR A 417 9.68 -0.36 -11.11
N LEU A 418 8.75 0.51 -11.49
CA LEU A 418 8.01 1.34 -10.54
C LEU A 418 6.55 0.94 -10.58
N ILE A 419 6.07 0.45 -9.45
CA ILE A 419 4.66 0.20 -9.24
C ILE A 419 3.95 1.57 -9.16
N GLY A 420 2.95 1.79 -10.02
CA GLY A 420 2.29 3.10 -10.11
C GLY A 420 3.05 4.17 -10.90
N LEU A 421 3.93 3.78 -11.83
CA LEU A 421 4.64 4.72 -12.72
C LEU A 421 3.65 5.65 -13.43
N GLY A 422 3.91 6.95 -13.37
CA GLY A 422 3.03 8.01 -13.90
C GLY A 422 2.26 8.75 -12.80
N ALA A 423 2.40 8.34 -11.55
CA ALA A 423 1.62 8.87 -10.44
C ALA A 423 2.10 10.23 -9.93
N SER A 424 3.41 10.44 -9.79
CA SER A 424 3.96 11.63 -9.14
C SER A 424 5.27 12.13 -9.76
N ASP A 425 5.78 13.27 -9.26
CA ASP A 425 7.09 13.79 -9.64
C ASP A 425 8.25 12.93 -9.16
N LEU A 426 8.02 12.00 -8.22
CA LEU A 426 9.03 11.04 -7.74
C LEU A 426 9.54 10.14 -8.87
N ASP A 427 8.68 9.86 -9.86
CA ASP A 427 9.07 9.11 -11.06
C ASP A 427 10.21 9.79 -11.83
N ASP A 428 10.19 11.13 -11.88
CA ASP A 428 11.20 11.89 -12.62
C ASP A 428 12.55 11.87 -11.87
N TYR A 429 12.51 11.85 -10.54
CA TYR A 429 13.71 11.64 -9.71
C TYR A 429 14.29 10.24 -9.91
N ALA A 430 13.42 9.20 -9.91
CA ALA A 430 13.82 7.83 -10.13
C ALA A 430 14.40 7.60 -11.53
N LYS A 431 13.74 8.13 -12.58
CA LYS A 431 14.24 8.09 -13.97
C LYS A 431 15.62 8.73 -14.09
N ALA A 432 15.81 9.90 -13.48
CA ALA A 432 17.09 10.60 -13.52
C ALA A 432 18.19 9.81 -12.79
N ALA A 433 17.88 9.15 -11.67
CA ALA A 433 18.85 8.35 -10.93
C ALA A 433 19.20 7.04 -11.67
N ALA A 434 18.21 6.31 -12.18
CA ALA A 434 18.41 5.08 -12.95
C ALA A 434 19.24 5.33 -14.23
N ALA A 435 18.99 6.46 -14.91
CA ALA A 435 19.75 6.85 -16.10
C ALA A 435 21.25 7.04 -15.82
N GLU A 436 21.65 7.47 -14.62
CA GLU A 436 23.08 7.56 -14.24
C GLU A 436 23.75 6.20 -14.10
N GLN A 437 22.95 5.12 -13.94
CA GLN A 437 23.42 3.72 -13.97
C GLN A 437 23.28 3.11 -15.38
N GLY A 438 22.78 3.85 -16.38
CA GLY A 438 22.47 3.32 -17.71
C GLY A 438 21.21 2.46 -17.74
N ARG A 439 20.36 2.53 -16.69
CA ARG A 439 19.10 1.78 -16.56
C ARG A 439 17.90 2.64 -16.95
N VAL A 440 16.81 1.99 -17.29
CA VAL A 440 15.52 2.63 -17.60
C VAL A 440 14.47 2.26 -16.57
N ILE A 441 13.52 3.16 -16.35
CA ILE A 441 12.35 2.87 -15.52
C ILE A 441 11.25 2.23 -16.37
N ARG A 442 10.66 1.15 -15.87
CA ARG A 442 9.54 0.43 -16.48
C ARG A 442 8.31 0.48 -15.59
N PRO A 443 7.10 0.47 -16.16
CA PRO A 443 5.88 0.29 -15.39
C PRO A 443 5.75 -1.16 -14.88
N ASP A 444 4.90 -1.35 -13.87
CA ASP A 444 4.41 -2.67 -13.48
C ASP A 444 3.86 -3.42 -14.69
N PRO A 445 4.34 -4.63 -15.00
CA PRO A 445 3.85 -5.42 -16.12
C PRO A 445 2.44 -6.02 -15.88
N GLU A 446 1.96 -6.03 -14.63
CA GLU A 446 0.73 -6.68 -14.18
C GLU A 446 -0.19 -5.71 -13.43
N THR A 447 -0.38 -4.50 -13.98
CA THR A 447 -1.16 -3.41 -13.35
C THR A 447 -2.59 -3.81 -12.98
N GLU A 448 -3.16 -4.81 -13.66
CA GLU A 448 -4.48 -5.39 -13.38
C GLU A 448 -4.56 -6.11 -12.04
N LYS A 449 -3.42 -6.53 -11.46
CA LYS A 449 -3.35 -7.16 -10.13
C LYS A 449 -3.41 -6.15 -8.98
N GLY A 450 -3.28 -4.83 -9.29
CA GLY A 450 -3.40 -3.76 -8.33
C GLY A 450 -2.33 -3.79 -7.23
N PHE A 451 -1.08 -4.13 -7.57
CA PHE A 451 0.04 -4.17 -6.63
C PHE A 451 0.26 -2.84 -5.92
N TYR A 452 0.00 -1.71 -6.59
CA TYR A 452 0.10 -0.37 -5.99
C TYR A 452 -0.68 -0.22 -4.68
N TYR A 453 -1.72 -1.02 -4.45
CA TYR A 453 -2.59 -0.94 -3.27
C TYR A 453 -2.30 -2.04 -2.24
N ARG A 454 -1.16 -2.74 -2.36
CA ARG A 454 -0.87 -3.94 -1.56
C ARG A 454 0.31 -3.79 -0.62
N SER A 455 1.02 -2.65 -0.61
CA SER A 455 2.13 -2.41 0.28
C SER A 455 2.02 -1.05 1.00
N ASP A 456 2.90 -0.78 1.94
CA ASP A 456 2.80 0.27 2.97
C ASP A 456 2.77 1.70 2.42
N HIS A 457 3.41 1.97 1.27
CA HIS A 457 3.38 3.27 0.59
C HIS A 457 1.95 3.75 0.32
N PHE A 458 1.02 2.81 0.13
CA PHE A 458 -0.35 3.12 -0.19
C PHE A 458 -1.05 3.92 0.92
N ASN A 459 -0.77 3.63 2.20
CA ASN A 459 -1.36 4.38 3.30
C ASN A 459 -0.87 5.83 3.36
N PHE A 460 0.37 6.10 2.95
CA PHE A 460 0.87 7.47 2.75
C PHE A 460 0.19 8.15 1.56
N ALA A 461 0.04 7.43 0.45
CA ALA A 461 -0.67 7.92 -0.74
C ALA A 461 -2.12 8.30 -0.42
N LYS A 462 -2.86 7.47 0.33
CA LYS A 462 -4.24 7.76 0.79
C LYS A 462 -4.34 9.07 1.58
N GLN A 463 -3.29 9.48 2.29
CA GLN A 463 -3.21 10.76 3.01
C GLN A 463 -2.62 11.88 2.15
N GLY A 464 -2.39 11.63 0.87
CA GLY A 464 -1.92 12.60 -0.11
C GLY A 464 -0.39 12.77 -0.16
N VAL A 465 0.40 12.02 0.59
CA VAL A 465 1.87 12.05 0.49
C VAL A 465 2.29 11.33 -0.78
N PRO A 466 3.05 11.97 -1.69
CA PRO A 466 3.64 11.27 -2.83
C PRO A 466 4.48 10.08 -2.35
N ALA A 467 4.21 8.91 -2.90
CA ALA A 467 4.86 7.68 -2.49
C ALA A 467 5.42 6.94 -3.70
N LEU A 468 6.60 6.34 -3.53
CA LEU A 468 7.31 5.56 -4.53
C LEU A 468 7.39 4.12 -4.05
N ASP A 469 6.98 3.19 -4.90
CA ASP A 469 7.05 1.75 -4.67
C ASP A 469 7.87 1.10 -5.79
N PRO A 470 9.21 1.05 -5.63
CA PRO A 470 10.07 0.42 -6.61
C PRO A 470 10.13 -1.09 -6.37
N ASP A 471 10.11 -1.83 -7.46
CA ASP A 471 10.24 -3.29 -7.51
C ASP A 471 11.41 -3.69 -8.43
N GLU A 472 11.85 -4.95 -8.36
CA GLU A 472 12.94 -5.46 -9.17
C GLU A 472 12.69 -5.27 -10.68
N GLY A 473 13.77 -5.02 -11.43
CA GLY A 473 13.70 -4.97 -12.90
C GLY A 473 13.40 -6.33 -13.51
N THR A 474 12.98 -6.32 -14.76
CA THR A 474 12.60 -7.55 -15.49
C THR A 474 13.59 -7.98 -16.57
N ASP A 475 14.45 -7.06 -17.04
CA ASP A 475 15.48 -7.33 -18.07
C ASP A 475 16.85 -7.56 -17.42
N PHE A 476 17.12 -8.81 -17.01
CA PHE A 476 18.34 -9.18 -16.31
C PHE A 476 19.55 -9.20 -17.24
N VAL A 477 20.68 -8.67 -16.79
CA VAL A 477 21.94 -8.63 -17.53
C VAL A 477 22.47 -10.04 -17.74
N GLY A 478 22.71 -10.41 -19.01
CA GLY A 478 23.25 -11.73 -19.36
C GLY A 478 22.26 -12.89 -19.29
N LYS A 479 20.98 -12.60 -19.07
CA LYS A 479 19.90 -13.60 -19.03
C LYS A 479 19.03 -13.51 -20.30
N PRO A 480 18.32 -14.57 -20.67
CA PRO A 480 17.40 -14.55 -21.80
C PRO A 480 16.17 -13.67 -21.50
N GLU A 481 15.48 -13.25 -22.57
CA GLU A 481 14.17 -12.61 -22.47
C GLU A 481 13.18 -13.48 -21.70
N GLY A 482 12.38 -12.86 -20.81
CA GLY A 482 11.41 -13.56 -19.98
C GLY A 482 11.96 -14.12 -18.66
N TYR A 483 13.28 -14.09 -18.44
CA TYR A 483 13.88 -14.60 -17.20
C TYR A 483 13.32 -13.88 -15.96
N GLY A 484 13.12 -12.56 -16.00
CA GLY A 484 12.55 -11.81 -14.88
C GLY A 484 11.13 -12.26 -14.53
N LYS A 485 10.30 -12.54 -15.55
CA LYS A 485 8.97 -13.12 -15.29
C LYS A 485 9.09 -14.52 -14.68
N GLN A 486 9.99 -15.34 -15.19
CA GLN A 486 10.19 -16.70 -14.67
C GLN A 486 10.55 -16.69 -13.18
N VAL A 487 11.54 -15.90 -12.75
CA VAL A 487 11.95 -15.88 -11.33
C VAL A 487 10.87 -15.31 -10.43
N ARG A 488 10.07 -14.38 -10.92
CA ARG A 488 8.91 -13.86 -10.18
C ARG A 488 7.81 -14.91 -10.02
N ASP A 489 7.48 -15.61 -11.09
CA ASP A 489 6.49 -16.69 -11.07
C ASP A 489 6.97 -17.83 -10.14
N ASP A 490 8.24 -18.24 -10.24
CA ASP A 490 8.85 -19.26 -9.39
C ASP A 490 8.79 -18.87 -7.89
N TYR A 491 9.13 -17.63 -7.56
CA TYR A 491 9.02 -17.14 -6.19
C TYR A 491 7.58 -17.16 -5.70
N THR A 492 6.65 -16.67 -6.50
CA THR A 492 5.22 -16.62 -6.13
C THR A 492 4.65 -18.02 -5.94
N GLU A 493 5.05 -18.97 -6.80
CA GLU A 493 4.53 -20.34 -6.73
C GLU A 493 5.17 -21.17 -5.61
N HIS A 494 6.46 -20.99 -5.31
CA HIS A 494 7.20 -21.90 -4.46
C HIS A 494 7.58 -21.35 -3.10
N ASP A 495 7.79 -20.01 -2.96
CA ASP A 495 8.36 -19.42 -1.75
C ASP A 495 7.47 -18.37 -1.09
N TYR A 496 6.73 -17.56 -1.86
CA TYR A 496 5.93 -16.46 -1.32
C TYR A 496 4.91 -16.96 -0.29
N HIS A 497 4.97 -16.41 0.92
CA HIS A 497 4.15 -16.80 2.08
C HIS A 497 4.28 -18.29 2.46
N LYS A 498 5.49 -18.84 2.32
CA LYS A 498 5.80 -20.23 2.69
C LYS A 498 7.07 -20.30 3.55
N PRO A 499 7.25 -21.38 4.34
CA PRO A 499 8.49 -21.58 5.10
C PRO A 499 9.75 -21.66 4.21
N SER A 500 9.56 -21.95 2.91
CA SER A 500 10.67 -22.01 1.93
C SER A 500 11.20 -20.63 1.53
N ASP A 501 10.60 -19.50 1.95
CA ASP A 501 11.19 -18.16 1.76
C ASP A 501 12.36 -17.95 2.72
N VAL A 502 13.48 -18.53 2.35
CA VAL A 502 14.77 -18.46 3.04
C VAL A 502 15.86 -17.97 2.10
N ILE A 503 16.99 -17.54 2.63
CA ILE A 503 18.15 -17.14 1.80
C ILE A 503 18.62 -18.34 0.98
N LYS A 504 18.65 -18.17 -0.35
CA LYS A 504 19.11 -19.20 -1.27
C LYS A 504 20.62 -19.05 -1.55
N PRO A 505 21.32 -20.16 -1.86
CA PRO A 505 22.78 -20.12 -2.15
C PRO A 505 23.16 -19.31 -3.40
N ASP A 506 22.22 -19.11 -4.30
CA ASP A 506 22.38 -18.43 -5.59
C ASP A 506 21.95 -16.95 -5.57
N TRP A 507 21.63 -16.39 -4.40
CA TRP A 507 21.32 -14.97 -4.30
C TRP A 507 22.50 -14.11 -4.75
N ASP A 508 22.23 -13.24 -5.71
CA ASP A 508 23.13 -12.20 -6.20
C ASP A 508 22.57 -10.82 -5.88
N LEU A 509 23.09 -10.19 -4.83
CA LEU A 509 22.64 -8.88 -4.33
C LEU A 509 23.15 -7.70 -5.17
N SER A 510 23.84 -7.94 -6.29
CA SER A 510 24.33 -6.83 -7.13
C SER A 510 23.19 -5.97 -7.69
N GLY A 511 22.01 -6.57 -7.94
CA GLY A 511 20.80 -5.84 -8.31
C GLY A 511 20.27 -4.98 -7.16
N ALA A 512 20.11 -5.55 -5.96
CA ALA A 512 19.69 -4.84 -4.77
C ALA A 512 20.58 -3.63 -4.46
N VAL A 513 21.90 -3.74 -4.66
CA VAL A 513 22.85 -2.63 -4.50
C VAL A 513 22.55 -1.49 -5.47
N GLU A 514 22.33 -1.79 -6.75
CA GLU A 514 22.00 -0.77 -7.76
C GLU A 514 20.65 -0.12 -7.47
N ASP A 515 19.66 -0.89 -7.05
CA ASP A 515 18.32 -0.38 -6.70
C ASP A 515 18.38 0.56 -5.48
N LEU A 516 19.02 0.14 -4.40
CA LEU A 516 19.18 0.95 -3.20
C LEU A 516 19.98 2.24 -3.44
N GLN A 517 20.93 2.25 -4.38
CA GLN A 517 21.61 3.48 -4.80
C GLN A 517 20.65 4.45 -5.50
N VAL A 518 19.71 3.95 -6.31
CA VAL A 518 18.64 4.79 -6.89
C VAL A 518 17.76 5.35 -5.79
N PHE A 519 17.33 4.50 -4.82
CA PHE A 519 16.45 4.96 -3.72
C PHE A 519 17.15 6.01 -2.84
N LEU A 520 18.43 5.81 -2.54
CA LEU A 520 19.26 6.81 -1.83
C LEU A 520 19.30 8.14 -2.58
N ALA A 521 19.51 8.09 -3.91
CA ALA A 521 19.58 9.30 -4.74
C ALA A 521 18.24 10.02 -4.81
N VAL A 522 17.13 9.29 -4.95
CA VAL A 522 15.77 9.88 -4.98
C VAL A 522 15.50 10.62 -3.67
N GLY A 523 15.61 9.96 -2.53
CA GLY A 523 15.31 10.58 -1.25
C GLY A 523 16.24 11.74 -0.91
N TYR A 524 17.55 11.60 -1.20
CA TYR A 524 18.50 12.71 -1.01
C TYR A 524 18.14 13.92 -1.86
N ARG A 525 17.84 13.73 -3.15
CA ARG A 525 17.47 14.81 -4.07
C ARG A 525 16.15 15.47 -3.69
N VAL A 526 15.18 14.70 -3.23
CA VAL A 526 13.92 15.23 -2.68
C VAL A 526 14.18 16.04 -1.42
N ALA A 527 15.05 15.55 -0.51
CA ALA A 527 15.42 16.27 0.71
C ALA A 527 16.17 17.58 0.45
N GLN A 528 16.79 17.74 -0.74
CA GLN A 528 17.49 18.97 -1.19
C GLN A 528 16.60 19.87 -2.04
N ALA A 529 15.44 19.41 -2.49
CA ALA A 529 14.60 20.12 -3.45
C ALA A 529 14.03 21.44 -2.89
N GLU A 530 13.86 22.44 -3.74
CA GLU A 530 13.21 23.70 -3.37
C GLU A 530 11.69 23.56 -3.24
N LYS A 531 11.10 22.63 -4.01
CA LYS A 531 9.66 22.38 -4.04
C LYS A 531 9.36 20.96 -3.60
N TYR A 532 8.15 20.78 -3.06
CA TYR A 532 7.62 19.46 -2.78
C TYR A 532 7.32 18.71 -4.08
N PRO A 533 7.57 17.39 -4.16
CA PRO A 533 7.02 16.57 -5.22
C PRO A 533 5.49 16.66 -5.24
N GLU A 534 4.91 16.66 -6.43
CA GLU A 534 3.46 16.72 -6.62
C GLU A 534 2.93 15.45 -7.27
N TRP A 535 1.67 15.14 -7.01
CA TRP A 535 0.93 14.15 -7.78
C TRP A 535 0.65 14.70 -9.18
N LYS A 536 0.79 13.85 -10.19
CA LYS A 536 0.47 14.22 -11.57
C LYS A 536 -1.03 14.54 -11.72
N PRO A 537 -1.42 15.38 -12.70
CA PRO A 537 -2.82 15.66 -12.99
C PRO A 537 -3.62 14.38 -13.25
N GLY A 538 -4.80 14.25 -12.64
CA GLY A 538 -5.67 13.09 -12.78
C GLY A 538 -5.41 11.96 -11.77
N ASN A 539 -4.36 12.07 -10.93
CA ASN A 539 -4.14 11.11 -9.86
C ASN A 539 -5.18 11.30 -8.73
N GLU A 540 -5.72 10.19 -8.22
CA GLU A 540 -6.80 10.14 -7.22
C GLU A 540 -6.42 10.74 -5.86
N PHE A 541 -5.13 10.76 -5.50
CA PHE A 541 -4.64 11.28 -4.21
C PHE A 541 -4.26 12.76 -4.25
N ARG A 542 -4.24 13.37 -5.44
CA ARG A 542 -3.83 14.78 -5.62
C ARG A 542 -4.68 15.75 -4.82
N ALA A 543 -6.00 15.58 -4.88
CA ALA A 543 -6.94 16.47 -4.18
C ALA A 543 -6.75 16.44 -2.66
N VAL A 544 -6.47 15.26 -2.09
CA VAL A 544 -6.17 15.08 -0.67
C VAL A 544 -4.90 15.85 -0.28
N ARG A 545 -3.84 15.77 -1.11
CA ARG A 545 -2.59 16.50 -0.89
C ARG A 545 -2.80 18.01 -0.90
N GLU A 546 -3.48 18.52 -1.91
CA GLU A 546 -3.75 19.94 -2.06
C GLU A 546 -4.56 20.49 -0.85
N GLN A 547 -5.52 19.72 -0.37
CA GLN A 547 -6.29 20.08 0.82
C GLN A 547 -5.44 20.06 2.09
N SER A 548 -4.62 19.03 2.30
CA SER A 548 -3.70 18.90 3.44
C SER A 548 -2.74 20.09 3.53
N LEU A 549 -2.17 20.52 2.40
CA LEU A 549 -1.25 21.66 2.34
C LEU A 549 -1.94 23.00 2.63
N LYS A 550 -3.22 23.17 2.24
CA LYS A 550 -3.99 24.41 2.49
C LYS A 550 -4.44 24.54 3.94
N ASN A 551 -4.86 23.45 4.56
CA ASN A 551 -5.51 23.50 5.89
C ASN A 551 -4.52 23.59 7.05
N GLY A 552 -3.23 23.46 6.82
CA GLY A 552 -2.21 23.58 7.86
C GLY A 552 -2.27 22.49 8.95
N VAL A 553 -3.04 21.42 8.72
CA VAL A 553 -3.26 20.32 9.69
C VAL A 553 -2.32 19.15 9.42
#